data_18d6f79a69065080d9509b8efc4d23b3
#
_entry.id   18d6f79a69065080d9509b8efc4d23b3
#
_cell.length_a   1.000
_cell.length_b   1.000
_cell.length_c   1.000
_cell.angle_alpha   90.00
_cell.angle_beta   90.00
_cell.angle_gamma   90.00
#
_symmetry.space_group_name_H-M   'P 1'
#
loop_
_entity.id
_entity.type
_entity.pdbx_description
1 polymer ?
#
loop_
_entity_poly.entity_id
_entity_poly.type
_entity_poly.pdbx_seq_one_letter_code
_entity_poly.pdbx_strand_id
1 'polypeptide(L)'
;MRTQYNEFKITSTFLGNKLWNADDKMQNYNNHLVTIVNTETHKKTAFEFWGSIAKPEIETEQELLFAFYCFLSDGQGSRYGFDEFCSEFGYDTDSRKAYKTFKACEKSLHKAERIGIDEDMACDIMNDLQENYGC
;
A
#
# COMPACT_ATOMS: atom_id res chain seq x y z
N MET A 1 1.28 -11.05 12.64
CA MET A 1 -0.09 -11.16 12.11
C MET A 1 -0.06 -11.71 10.69
N ARG A 2 -0.96 -12.60 10.36
CA ARG A 2 -1.06 -13.13 9.00
C ARG A 2 -2.52 -13.44 8.66
N THR A 3 -2.86 -13.36 7.38
CA THR A 3 -4.17 -13.74 6.86
C THR A 3 -4.04 -14.29 5.44
N GLN A 4 -5.07 -14.93 4.97
CA GLN A 4 -5.18 -15.44 3.61
C GLN A 4 -6.33 -14.72 2.92
N TYR A 5 -6.06 -14.14 1.75
CA TYR A 5 -7.07 -13.54 0.89
C TYR A 5 -6.94 -14.18 -0.50
N ASN A 6 -7.91 -15.04 -0.87
CA ASN A 6 -7.85 -15.83 -2.10
C ASN A 6 -6.48 -16.54 -2.22
N GLU A 7 -5.78 -16.35 -3.32
CA GLU A 7 -4.43 -16.90 -3.54
C GLU A 7 -3.30 -16.13 -2.86
N PHE A 8 -3.63 -15.06 -2.11
CA PHE A 8 -2.60 -14.21 -1.49
C PHE A 8 -2.49 -14.46 0.00
N LYS A 9 -1.30 -14.83 0.43
CA LYS A 9 -0.96 -14.92 1.85
C LYS A 9 -0.30 -13.62 2.27
N ILE A 10 -0.88 -12.94 3.25
CA ILE A 10 -0.44 -11.63 3.70
C ILE A 10 0.07 -11.73 5.12
N THR A 11 1.29 -11.28 5.37
CA THR A 11 1.90 -11.30 6.70
C THR A 11 2.44 -9.92 7.04
N SER A 12 2.48 -9.59 8.32
CA SER A 12 3.07 -8.35 8.80
C SER A 12 4.11 -8.62 9.87
N THR A 13 5.19 -7.83 9.84
CA THR A 13 6.24 -7.84 10.84
C THR A 13 6.44 -6.41 11.32
N PHE A 14 6.43 -6.21 12.65
CA PHE A 14 6.68 -4.90 13.22
C PHE A 14 8.17 -4.58 13.15
N LEU A 15 8.49 -3.44 12.54
CA LEU A 15 9.89 -3.00 12.34
C LEU A 15 10.36 -2.01 13.39
N GLY A 16 9.47 -1.53 14.24
CA GLY A 16 9.79 -0.52 15.25
C GLY A 16 9.22 0.84 14.91
N ASN A 17 9.55 1.83 15.72
CA ASN A 17 9.11 3.19 15.55
C ASN A 17 10.06 3.94 14.62
N LYS A 18 9.49 4.81 13.78
CA LYS A 18 10.27 5.63 12.87
C LYS A 18 9.84 7.09 13.02
N LEU A 19 10.83 7.98 13.13
CA LEU A 19 10.58 9.41 13.19
C LEU A 19 10.31 9.91 11.77
N TRP A 20 9.23 10.64 11.62
CA TRP A 20 8.85 11.24 10.35
C TRP A 20 8.57 12.72 10.55
N ASN A 21 9.11 13.56 9.69
CA ASN A 21 8.85 14.99 9.70
C ASN A 21 7.69 15.30 8.73
N ALA A 22 6.49 15.43 9.29
CA ALA A 22 5.31 15.82 8.53
C ALA A 22 4.83 17.17 9.05
N ASP A 23 4.59 18.13 8.15
CA ASP A 23 4.10 19.47 8.47
C ASP A 23 4.97 20.16 9.54
N ASP A 24 6.28 20.10 9.39
CA ASP A 24 7.28 20.68 10.29
C ASP A 24 7.24 20.15 11.73
N LYS A 25 6.60 18.99 11.93
CA LYS A 25 6.54 18.33 13.23
C LYS A 25 7.14 16.94 13.13
N MET A 26 8.06 16.64 14.07
CA MET A 26 8.59 15.29 14.20
C MET A 26 7.55 14.41 14.90
N GLN A 27 7.13 13.34 14.24
CA GLN A 27 6.17 12.39 14.79
C GLN A 27 6.73 10.98 14.70
N ASN A 28 6.43 10.18 15.72
CA ASN A 28 6.73 8.76 15.72
C ASN A 28 5.61 7.99 15.02
N TYR A 29 5.98 7.18 14.05
CA TYR A 29 5.05 6.27 13.39
C TYR A 29 5.52 4.84 13.60
N ASN A 30 4.57 3.94 13.78
CA ASN A 30 4.85 2.52 13.82
C ASN A 30 5.02 2.01 12.41
N ASN A 31 6.14 1.36 12.16
CA ASN A 31 6.47 0.85 10.83
C ASN A 31 6.34 -0.66 10.79
N HIS A 32 5.67 -1.16 9.77
CA HIS A 32 5.46 -2.60 9.55
C HIS A 32 5.96 -2.99 8.18
N LEU A 33 6.55 -4.16 8.08
CA LEU A 33 6.81 -4.77 6.78
C LEU A 33 5.67 -5.73 6.48
N VAL A 34 4.94 -5.46 5.40
CA VAL A 34 3.85 -6.32 4.94
C VAL A 34 4.37 -7.09 3.74
N THR A 35 4.28 -8.42 3.82
CA THR A 35 4.71 -9.32 2.76
C THR A 35 3.51 -10.01 2.17
N ILE A 36 3.41 -10.04 0.84
CA ILE A 36 2.33 -10.71 0.12
C ILE A 36 2.95 -11.79 -0.75
N VAL A 37 2.47 -13.01 -0.59
CA VAL A 37 2.90 -14.16 -1.39
C VAL A 37 1.70 -14.67 -2.18
N ASN A 38 1.85 -14.76 -3.51
CA ASN A 38 0.89 -15.46 -4.34
C ASN A 38 1.17 -16.96 -4.19
N THR A 39 0.27 -17.67 -3.54
CA THR A 39 0.47 -19.09 -3.21
C THR A 39 0.43 -20.01 -4.42
N GLU A 40 -0.15 -19.56 -5.53
CA GLU A 40 -0.22 -20.34 -6.77
C GLU A 40 1.08 -20.23 -7.58
N THR A 41 1.66 -19.03 -7.67
CA THR A 41 2.86 -18.80 -8.46
C THR A 41 4.14 -18.76 -7.64
N HIS A 42 4.03 -18.70 -6.32
CA HIS A 42 5.13 -18.53 -5.35
C HIS A 42 5.88 -17.21 -5.48
N LYS A 43 5.37 -16.27 -6.26
CA LYS A 43 5.94 -14.93 -6.37
C LYS A 43 5.54 -14.11 -5.14
N LYS A 44 6.45 -13.26 -4.68
CA LYS A 44 6.24 -12.48 -3.47
C LYS A 44 6.69 -11.04 -3.66
N THR A 45 6.10 -10.16 -2.86
CA THR A 45 6.53 -8.77 -2.74
C THR A 45 6.40 -8.32 -1.30
N ALA A 46 7.00 -7.19 -0.98
CA ALA A 46 6.90 -6.60 0.35
C ALA A 46 6.86 -5.08 0.24
N PHE A 47 6.19 -4.45 1.20
CA PHE A 47 6.13 -3.00 1.29
C PHE A 47 6.07 -2.57 2.74
N GLU A 48 6.52 -1.36 3.02
CA GLU A 48 6.40 -0.78 4.35
C GLU A 48 5.03 -0.10 4.50
N PHE A 49 4.40 -0.35 5.64
CA PHE A 49 3.12 0.26 6.00
C PHE A 49 3.28 0.98 7.34
N TRP A 50 2.89 2.26 7.34
CA TRP A 50 3.07 3.12 8.49
C TRP A 50 1.73 3.28 9.20
N GLY A 51 1.67 2.77 10.42
CA GLY A 51 0.48 2.85 11.25
C GLY A 51 0.45 4.08 12.13
N SER A 52 -0.70 4.30 12.77
CA SER A 52 -0.88 5.37 13.74
C SER A 52 -0.04 5.10 15.00
N ILE A 53 0.41 6.19 15.64
CA ILE A 53 1.10 6.12 16.95
C ILE A 53 0.23 5.41 18.00
N ALA A 54 -1.09 5.55 17.88
CA ALA A 54 -2.04 4.97 18.84
C ALA A 54 -2.09 3.45 18.79
N LYS A 55 -1.64 2.83 17.70
CA LYS A 55 -1.63 1.37 17.53
C LYS A 55 -0.23 0.90 17.14
N PRO A 56 0.50 0.30 18.08
CA PRO A 56 1.89 -0.11 17.84
C PRO A 56 2.04 -1.26 16.85
N GLU A 57 1.02 -2.10 16.67
CA GLU A 57 1.09 -3.26 15.80
C GLU A 57 -0.20 -3.45 15.02
N ILE A 58 -0.10 -4.20 13.91
CA ILE A 58 -1.29 -4.68 13.21
C ILE A 58 -1.81 -5.88 14.00
N GLU A 59 -2.95 -5.71 14.67
CA GLU A 59 -3.48 -6.71 15.59
C GLU A 59 -4.64 -7.54 15.02
N THR A 60 -5.26 -7.08 13.94
CA THR A 60 -6.43 -7.75 13.36
C THR A 60 -6.24 -8.05 11.89
N GLU A 61 -6.96 -9.05 11.40
CA GLU A 61 -6.99 -9.37 9.98
C GLU A 61 -7.50 -8.19 9.15
N GLN A 62 -8.49 -7.46 9.66
CA GLN A 62 -9.04 -6.29 8.98
C GLN A 62 -7.98 -5.20 8.80
N GLU A 63 -7.15 -4.96 9.80
CA GLU A 63 -6.06 -3.98 9.70
C GLU A 63 -5.04 -4.41 8.65
N LEU A 64 -4.75 -5.70 8.56
CA LEU A 64 -3.82 -6.23 7.58
C LEU A 64 -4.41 -6.14 6.17
N LEU A 65 -5.69 -6.44 6.01
CA LEU A 65 -6.39 -6.29 4.73
C LEU A 65 -6.49 -4.81 4.33
N PHE A 66 -6.63 -3.90 5.29
CA PHE A 66 -6.60 -2.47 5.01
C PHE A 66 -5.22 -2.04 4.47
N ALA A 67 -4.13 -2.58 5.02
CA ALA A 67 -2.80 -2.32 4.49
C ALA A 67 -2.67 -2.81 3.03
N PHE A 68 -3.23 -3.96 2.73
CA PHE A 68 -3.28 -4.49 1.37
C PHE A 68 -4.07 -3.56 0.45
N TYR A 69 -5.24 -3.10 0.91
CA TYR A 69 -6.05 -2.13 0.17
C TYR A 69 -5.26 -0.86 -0.14
N CYS A 70 -4.60 -0.28 0.84
CA CYS A 70 -3.79 0.93 0.65
C CYS A 70 -2.67 0.72 -0.36
N PHE A 71 -2.02 -0.43 -0.32
CA PHE A 71 -0.97 -0.78 -1.27
C PHE A 71 -1.50 -0.81 -2.72
N LEU A 72 -2.65 -1.44 -2.93
CA LEU A 72 -3.26 -1.49 -4.26
C LEU A 72 -3.75 -0.11 -4.70
N SER A 73 -4.36 0.65 -3.81
CA SER A 73 -4.83 2.00 -4.09
C SER A 73 -3.68 2.93 -4.52
N ASP A 74 -2.56 2.87 -3.81
CA ASP A 74 -1.38 3.66 -4.16
C ASP A 74 -0.90 3.33 -5.57
N GLY A 75 -0.83 2.05 -5.90
CA GLY A 75 -0.40 1.61 -7.23
C GLY A 75 -1.31 2.14 -8.34
N GLN A 76 -2.62 2.13 -8.12
CA GLN A 76 -3.56 2.62 -9.12
C GLN A 76 -3.37 4.11 -9.42
N GLY A 77 -2.93 4.90 -8.45
CA GLY A 77 -2.67 6.33 -8.66
C GLY A 77 -1.63 6.64 -9.73
N SER A 78 -0.71 5.72 -10.00
CA SER A 78 0.35 5.92 -11.00
C SER A 78 0.05 5.32 -12.38
N ARG A 79 -1.10 4.67 -12.53
CA ARG A 79 -1.36 3.81 -13.70
C ARG A 79 -1.35 4.54 -15.04
N TYR A 80 -1.84 5.78 -15.07
CA TYR A 80 -2.01 6.53 -16.31
C TYR A 80 -0.93 7.60 -16.54
N GLY A 81 0.15 7.58 -15.76
CA GLY A 81 1.27 8.46 -15.95
C GLY A 81 1.29 9.68 -15.04
N PHE A 82 2.38 10.42 -15.11
CA PHE A 82 2.65 11.53 -14.18
C PHE A 82 1.71 12.72 -14.37
N ASP A 83 1.45 13.09 -15.62
CA ASP A 83 0.59 14.24 -15.90
C ASP A 83 -0.83 14.02 -15.39
N GLU A 84 -1.36 12.83 -15.62
CA GLU A 84 -2.69 12.45 -15.13
C GLU A 84 -2.71 12.39 -13.60
N PHE A 85 -1.65 11.87 -13.01
CA PHE A 85 -1.49 11.85 -11.54
C PHE A 85 -1.55 13.25 -10.97
N CYS A 86 -0.81 14.20 -11.54
CA CYS A 86 -0.81 15.59 -11.08
C CYS A 86 -2.19 16.24 -11.22
N SER A 87 -2.87 15.99 -12.34
CA SER A 87 -4.21 16.52 -12.58
C SER A 87 -5.21 16.03 -11.56
N GLU A 88 -5.16 14.72 -11.26
CA GLU A 88 -6.13 14.08 -10.35
C GLU A 88 -5.92 14.48 -8.89
N PHE A 89 -4.67 14.61 -8.46
CA PHE A 89 -4.35 14.90 -7.05
C PHE A 89 -4.02 16.37 -6.79
N GLY A 90 -4.18 17.23 -7.78
CA GLY A 90 -4.02 18.69 -7.60
C GLY A 90 -2.57 19.15 -7.45
N TYR A 91 -1.62 18.44 -8.04
CA TYR A 91 -0.21 18.82 -8.03
C TYR A 91 0.18 19.57 -9.31
N ASP A 92 1.17 20.45 -9.18
CA ASP A 92 1.84 21.03 -10.34
C ASP A 92 2.85 20.02 -10.93
N THR A 93 2.98 19.99 -12.25
CA THR A 93 3.86 19.05 -12.94
C THR A 93 5.35 19.28 -12.69
N ASP A 94 5.72 20.45 -12.18
CA ASP A 94 7.10 20.78 -11.81
C ASP A 94 7.39 20.57 -10.31
N SER A 95 6.43 20.06 -9.55
CA SER A 95 6.59 19.80 -8.12
C SER A 95 7.46 18.57 -7.88
N ARG A 96 8.53 18.73 -7.09
CA ARG A 96 9.38 17.61 -6.68
C ARG A 96 8.64 16.63 -5.77
N LYS A 97 7.77 17.16 -4.91
CA LYS A 97 6.95 16.34 -4.03
C LYS A 97 6.00 15.44 -4.84
N ALA A 98 5.37 16.01 -5.86
CA ALA A 98 4.49 15.26 -6.75
C ALA A 98 5.24 14.15 -7.45
N TYR A 99 6.43 14.43 -7.96
CA TYR A 99 7.25 13.45 -8.65
C TYR A 99 7.66 12.29 -7.72
N LYS A 100 8.11 12.60 -6.50
CA LYS A 100 8.48 11.58 -5.52
C LYS A 100 7.29 10.71 -5.14
N THR A 101 6.12 11.32 -4.93
CA THR A 101 4.90 10.61 -4.59
C THR A 101 4.47 9.70 -5.74
N PHE A 102 4.51 10.21 -6.97
CA PHE A 102 4.20 9.42 -8.15
C PHE A 102 5.15 8.22 -8.29
N LYS A 103 6.45 8.42 -8.08
CA LYS A 103 7.43 7.33 -8.17
C LYS A 103 7.20 6.27 -7.10
N ALA A 104 6.78 6.67 -5.90
CA ALA A 104 6.42 5.72 -4.85
C ALA A 104 5.19 4.90 -5.24
N CYS A 105 4.17 5.55 -5.83
CA CYS A 105 2.98 4.86 -6.34
C CYS A 105 3.34 3.90 -7.49
N GLU A 106 4.19 4.34 -8.41
CA GLU A 106 4.65 3.50 -9.52
C GLU A 106 5.38 2.26 -9.02
N LYS A 107 6.18 2.41 -7.96
CA LYS A 107 6.87 1.29 -7.33
C LYS A 107 5.87 0.28 -6.74
N SER A 108 4.81 0.76 -6.09
CA SER A 108 3.75 -0.10 -5.58
C SER A 108 3.02 -0.82 -6.69
N LEU A 109 2.75 -0.13 -7.80
CA LEU A 109 2.13 -0.74 -8.98
C LEU A 109 2.97 -1.90 -9.53
N HIS A 110 4.27 -1.69 -9.69
CA HIS A 110 5.17 -2.72 -10.20
C HIS A 110 5.27 -3.91 -9.24
N LYS A 111 5.23 -3.66 -7.94
CA LYS A 111 5.21 -4.72 -6.93
C LYS A 111 3.93 -5.57 -7.01
N ALA A 112 2.77 -4.93 -7.24
CA ALA A 112 1.51 -5.63 -7.42
C ALA A 112 1.53 -6.48 -8.69
N GLU A 113 2.02 -5.92 -9.80
CA GLU A 113 2.15 -6.66 -11.06
C GLU A 113 3.06 -7.88 -10.92
N ARG A 114 4.12 -7.77 -10.12
CA ARG A 114 5.06 -8.88 -9.87
C ARG A 114 4.37 -10.11 -9.29
N ILE A 115 3.38 -9.91 -8.45
CA ILE A 115 2.63 -11.02 -7.83
C ILE A 115 1.36 -11.39 -8.60
N GLY A 116 1.20 -10.87 -9.81
CA GLY A 116 0.11 -11.24 -10.70
C GLY A 116 -1.16 -10.42 -10.56
N ILE A 117 -1.09 -9.23 -9.96
CA ILE A 117 -2.25 -8.35 -9.82
C ILE A 117 -2.21 -7.29 -10.92
N ASP A 118 -3.06 -7.45 -11.93
CA ASP A 118 -3.27 -6.45 -12.98
C ASP A 118 -4.35 -5.43 -12.56
N GLU A 119 -4.67 -4.49 -13.45
CA GLU A 119 -5.65 -3.44 -13.16
C GLU A 119 -7.01 -3.99 -12.78
N ASP A 120 -7.53 -4.93 -13.56
CA ASP A 120 -8.86 -5.49 -13.32
C ASP A 120 -8.90 -6.24 -11.99
N MET A 121 -7.89 -7.04 -11.72
CA MET A 121 -7.80 -7.77 -10.45
C MET A 121 -7.66 -6.81 -9.27
N ALA A 122 -6.85 -5.76 -9.39
CA ALA A 122 -6.69 -4.76 -8.33
C ALA A 122 -8.02 -4.07 -8.02
N CYS A 123 -8.78 -3.66 -9.04
CA CYS A 123 -10.09 -3.06 -8.85
C CYS A 123 -11.07 -4.01 -8.19
N ASP A 124 -11.09 -5.27 -8.61
CA ASP A 124 -11.98 -6.28 -8.03
C ASP A 124 -11.65 -6.53 -6.57
N ILE A 125 -10.37 -6.66 -6.22
CA ILE A 125 -9.93 -6.86 -4.84
C ILE A 125 -10.29 -5.65 -3.99
N MET A 126 -10.02 -4.44 -4.48
CA MET A 126 -10.33 -3.21 -3.73
C MET A 126 -11.82 -3.08 -3.46
N ASN A 127 -12.66 -3.37 -4.44
CA ASN A 127 -14.11 -3.34 -4.25
C ASN A 127 -14.58 -4.37 -3.23
N ASP A 128 -14.05 -5.59 -3.30
CA ASP A 128 -14.40 -6.64 -2.35
C ASP A 128 -13.95 -6.28 -0.93
N LEU A 129 -12.75 -5.73 -0.77
CA LEU A 129 -12.24 -5.31 0.54
C LEU A 129 -13.10 -4.19 1.13
N GLN A 130 -13.57 -3.25 0.31
CA GLN A 130 -14.46 -2.18 0.77
C GLN A 130 -15.82 -2.73 1.18
N GLU A 131 -16.43 -3.57 0.37
CA GLU A 131 -17.79 -4.06 0.59
C GLU A 131 -17.90 -5.07 1.72
N ASN A 132 -16.94 -6.00 1.81
CA ASN A 132 -17.05 -7.15 2.70
C ASN A 132 -16.16 -7.08 3.93
N TYR A 133 -15.15 -6.21 3.94
CA TYR A 133 -14.18 -6.10 5.05
C TYR A 133 -14.08 -4.69 5.62
N GLY A 134 -14.84 -3.74 5.10
CA GLY A 134 -14.90 -2.38 5.65
C GLY A 134 -13.64 -1.54 5.46
N CYS A 135 -12.87 -1.83 4.43
CA CYS A 135 -11.63 -1.07 4.14
C CYS A 135 -11.88 0.30 3.53
#